data_d58684b14a2aa7736f94b10f4bb9d0c3
#
_entry.id   d58684b14a2aa7736f94b10f4bb9d0c3
#
_cell.length_a   1.000
_cell.length_b   1.000
_cell.length_c   1.000
_cell.angle_alpha   90.00
_cell.angle_beta   90.00
_cell.angle_gamma   90.00
#
_symmetry.space_group_name_H-M   'P 1'
#
loop_
_entity.id
_entity.type
_entity.pdbx_description
1 polymer ?
#
loop_
_entity_poly.entity_id
_entity_poly.type
_entity_poly.pdbx_seq_one_letter_code
_entity_poly.pdbx_strand_id
1 'polypeptide(L)'
;DTDLANITSFVTSDDNPRTGGAADDQQINVQAGYFFGVLLMLLFTYVISVFVVHGIEKESSVIGALYALGVKRRDLMMHYLTLPVIITTVAGIIGFLIGVSNIGIPVQMADAYAYYSIPAMDVKIPPILIVYGIVMPPLAAIVVNYFVIRKKLSQTSLSLIKNEVNQPKGSKVD
;
A
#
# COMPACT_ATOMS: atom_id res chain seq x y z
N ASP A 1 0.76 39.28 -45.16
CA ASP A 1 -0.65 39.28 -45.48
C ASP A 1 -1.07 37.82 -45.74
N THR A 2 -1.59 37.15 -44.73
CA THR A 2 -2.22 35.85 -44.86
C THR A 2 -3.59 36.08 -45.48
N ASP A 3 -3.76 35.62 -46.70
CA ASP A 3 -5.01 35.73 -47.44
C ASP A 3 -6.08 34.88 -46.75
N LEU A 4 -6.93 35.52 -45.93
CA LEU A 4 -8.01 34.88 -45.17
C LEU A 4 -9.00 34.16 -46.06
N ALA A 5 -9.00 34.43 -47.37
CA ALA A 5 -9.86 33.77 -48.38
C ALA A 5 -9.49 32.28 -48.58
N ASN A 6 -8.32 31.84 -48.20
CA ASN A 6 -7.88 30.45 -48.36
C ASN A 6 -7.96 29.60 -47.08
N ILE A 7 -8.52 30.15 -45.98
CA ILE A 7 -8.72 29.44 -44.76
C ILE A 7 -9.93 28.51 -44.90
N THR A 8 -9.71 27.23 -45.08
CA THR A 8 -10.74 26.19 -45.26
C THR A 8 -11.29 25.69 -43.91
N SER A 9 -10.52 25.84 -42.82
CA SER A 9 -10.96 25.52 -41.46
C SER A 9 -10.20 26.38 -40.44
N PHE A 10 -10.90 26.88 -39.47
CA PHE A 10 -10.35 27.58 -38.30
C PHE A 10 -10.63 26.75 -37.06
N VAL A 11 -9.57 26.25 -36.42
CA VAL A 11 -9.67 25.50 -35.16
C VAL A 11 -9.17 26.43 -34.05
N THR A 12 -10.01 26.66 -33.06
CA THR A 12 -9.60 27.45 -31.88
C THR A 12 -8.58 26.68 -31.05
N SER A 13 -7.86 27.36 -30.15
CA SER A 13 -6.90 26.70 -29.26
C SER A 13 -7.56 25.60 -28.42
N ASP A 14 -8.80 25.83 -28.03
CA ASP A 14 -9.58 24.91 -27.17
C ASP A 14 -10.12 23.70 -27.93
N ASP A 15 -10.36 23.86 -29.24
CA ASP A 15 -10.82 22.77 -30.12
C ASP A 15 -9.66 22.01 -30.79
N ASN A 16 -8.43 22.44 -30.56
CA ASN A 16 -7.25 21.80 -31.17
C ASN A 16 -6.86 20.55 -30.37
N PRO A 17 -7.00 19.33 -30.93
CA PRO A 17 -6.65 18.09 -30.21
C PRO A 17 -5.21 18.02 -29.76
N ARG A 18 -4.30 18.79 -30.39
CA ARG A 18 -2.87 18.81 -30.01
C ARG A 18 -2.59 19.65 -28.79
N THR A 19 -3.38 20.70 -28.53
CA THR A 19 -3.24 21.52 -27.31
C THR A 19 -3.88 20.83 -26.10
N GLY A 20 -4.99 20.10 -26.29
CA GLY A 20 -5.65 19.31 -25.24
C GLY A 20 -4.96 17.99 -24.93
N GLY A 21 -4.34 17.35 -25.94
CA GLY A 21 -3.82 16.00 -25.85
C GLY A 21 -2.81 15.76 -24.73
N ALA A 22 -1.93 16.71 -24.44
CA ALA A 22 -0.98 16.60 -23.33
C ALA A 22 -1.67 16.59 -21.95
N ALA A 23 -2.73 17.36 -21.80
CA ALA A 23 -3.53 17.40 -20.56
C ALA A 23 -4.34 16.12 -20.37
N ASP A 24 -4.92 15.59 -21.45
CA ASP A 24 -5.69 14.35 -21.44
C ASP A 24 -4.81 13.14 -21.12
N ASP A 25 -3.64 13.03 -21.76
CA ASP A 25 -2.67 11.97 -21.48
C ASP A 25 -2.18 12.03 -20.02
N GLN A 26 -1.92 13.24 -19.51
CA GLN A 26 -1.54 13.41 -18.10
C GLN A 26 -2.67 12.99 -17.15
N GLN A 27 -3.91 13.29 -17.46
CA GLN A 27 -5.04 12.88 -16.65
C GLN A 27 -5.19 11.35 -16.63
N ILE A 28 -5.01 10.67 -17.76
CA ILE A 28 -5.01 9.21 -17.86
C ILE A 28 -3.87 8.63 -17.02
N ASN A 29 -2.66 9.16 -17.11
CA ASN A 29 -1.49 8.72 -16.36
C ASN A 29 -1.72 8.87 -14.84
N VAL A 30 -2.32 9.97 -14.39
CA VAL A 30 -2.65 10.19 -12.98
C VAL A 30 -3.69 9.17 -12.49
N GLN A 31 -4.74 8.92 -13.26
CA GLN A 31 -5.77 7.93 -12.90
C GLN A 31 -5.19 6.51 -12.86
N ALA A 32 -4.37 6.15 -13.86
CA ALA A 32 -3.65 4.87 -13.89
C ALA A 32 -2.72 4.74 -12.68
N GLY A 33 -1.99 5.80 -12.34
CA GLY A 33 -1.12 5.85 -11.17
C GLY A 33 -1.86 5.59 -9.85
N TYR A 34 -3.02 6.18 -9.66
CA TYR A 34 -3.87 5.90 -8.49
C TYR A 34 -4.35 4.44 -8.47
N PHE A 35 -4.83 3.93 -9.60
CA PHE A 35 -5.32 2.55 -9.70
C PHE A 35 -4.22 1.53 -9.41
N PHE A 36 -3.10 1.61 -10.13
CA PHE A 36 -1.97 0.71 -9.93
C PHE A 36 -1.32 0.89 -8.55
N GLY A 37 -1.27 2.10 -8.02
CA GLY A 37 -0.77 2.38 -6.68
C GLY A 37 -1.59 1.67 -5.60
N VAL A 38 -2.93 1.70 -5.68
CA VAL A 38 -3.80 0.95 -4.75
C VAL A 38 -3.59 -0.55 -4.91
N LEU A 39 -3.51 -1.05 -6.15
CA LEU A 39 -3.29 -2.47 -6.42
C LEU A 39 -1.97 -2.97 -5.81
N LEU A 40 -0.88 -2.26 -6.04
CA LEU A 40 0.43 -2.58 -5.47
C LEU A 40 0.43 -2.49 -3.94
N MET A 41 -0.21 -1.46 -3.38
CA MET A 41 -0.34 -1.32 -1.92
C MET A 41 -1.06 -2.53 -1.30
N LEU A 42 -2.15 -3.01 -1.90
CA LEU A 42 -2.85 -4.21 -1.44
C LEU A 42 -1.99 -5.46 -1.57
N LEU A 43 -1.25 -5.61 -2.68
CA LEU A 43 -0.35 -6.72 -2.92
C LEU A 43 0.76 -6.77 -1.86
N PHE A 44 1.46 -5.66 -1.61
CA PHE A 44 2.50 -5.60 -0.59
C PHE A 44 1.96 -5.80 0.82
N THR A 45 0.79 -5.25 1.13
CA THR A 45 0.12 -5.49 2.42
C THR A 45 -0.20 -6.97 2.60
N TYR A 46 -0.65 -7.66 1.54
CA TYR A 46 -0.90 -9.10 1.56
C TYR A 46 0.41 -9.88 1.82
N VAL A 47 1.50 -9.55 1.13
CA VAL A 47 2.81 -10.19 1.34
C VAL A 47 3.26 -10.03 2.79
N ILE A 48 3.17 -8.83 3.35
CA ILE A 48 3.50 -8.57 4.76
C ILE A 48 2.62 -9.43 5.69
N SER A 49 1.32 -9.56 5.39
CA SER A 49 0.40 -10.40 6.16
C SER A 49 0.82 -11.86 6.19
N VAL A 50 1.32 -12.39 5.08
CA VAL A 50 1.84 -13.78 5.02
C VAL A 50 3.04 -13.95 5.95
N PHE A 51 3.98 -13.00 5.97
CA PHE A 51 5.12 -13.05 6.91
C PHE A 51 4.68 -13.01 8.37
N VAL A 52 3.70 -12.15 8.70
CA VAL A 52 3.15 -12.07 10.07
C VAL A 52 2.49 -13.39 10.48
N VAL A 53 1.71 -14.01 9.58
CA VAL A 53 1.09 -15.31 9.84
C VAL A 53 2.13 -16.40 10.11
N HIS A 54 3.19 -16.46 9.31
CA HIS A 54 4.29 -17.40 9.54
C HIS A 54 5.02 -17.15 10.87
N GLY A 55 5.20 -15.87 11.26
CA GLY A 55 5.74 -15.53 12.57
C GLY A 55 4.88 -16.08 13.71
N ILE A 56 3.58 -15.84 13.67
CA ILE A 56 2.62 -16.38 14.65
C ILE A 56 2.64 -17.91 14.70
N GLU A 57 2.75 -18.59 13.56
CA GLU A 57 2.84 -20.04 13.49
C GLU A 57 4.09 -20.59 14.16
N LYS A 58 5.23 -19.98 13.89
CA LYS A 58 6.51 -20.38 14.50
C LYS A 58 6.53 -20.18 16.01
N GLU A 59 5.88 -19.12 16.48
CA GLU A 59 5.83 -18.77 17.90
C GLU A 59 4.59 -19.32 18.62
N SER A 60 3.85 -20.23 18.00
CA SER A 60 2.57 -20.73 18.54
C SER A 60 2.68 -21.34 19.95
N SER A 61 3.78 -22.02 20.27
CA SER A 61 4.04 -22.58 21.61
C SER A 61 4.29 -21.47 22.64
N VAL A 62 5.03 -20.42 22.27
CA VAL A 62 5.28 -19.24 23.13
C VAL A 62 3.98 -18.48 23.36
N ILE A 63 3.17 -18.31 22.33
CA ILE A 63 1.84 -17.69 22.42
C ILE A 63 0.95 -18.48 23.36
N GLY A 64 0.99 -19.82 23.31
CA GLY A 64 0.28 -20.68 24.24
C GLY A 64 0.70 -20.50 25.69
N ALA A 65 2.01 -20.45 25.94
CA ALA A 65 2.54 -20.18 27.28
C ALA A 65 2.13 -18.79 27.80
N LEU A 66 2.14 -17.76 26.94
CA LEU A 66 1.69 -16.43 27.29
C LEU A 66 0.20 -16.38 27.66
N TYR A 67 -0.64 -17.13 26.93
CA TYR A 67 -2.05 -17.27 27.30
C TYR A 67 -2.24 -17.95 28.66
N ALA A 68 -1.45 -18.98 28.95
CA ALA A 68 -1.48 -19.67 30.24
C ALA A 68 -1.06 -18.75 31.39
N LEU A 69 -0.16 -17.80 31.13
CA LEU A 69 0.25 -16.74 32.07
C LEU A 69 -0.76 -15.57 32.18
N GLY A 70 -1.88 -15.62 31.44
CA GLY A 70 -2.94 -14.63 31.49
C GLY A 70 -2.77 -13.41 30.60
N VAL A 71 -1.84 -13.44 29.62
CA VAL A 71 -1.69 -12.35 28.64
C VAL A 71 -2.95 -12.25 27.77
N LYS A 72 -3.48 -11.04 27.63
CA LYS A 72 -4.70 -10.82 26.87
C LYS A 72 -4.42 -10.91 25.36
N ARG A 73 -5.37 -11.51 24.64
CA ARG A 73 -5.32 -11.61 23.18
C ARG A 73 -5.10 -10.26 22.48
N ARG A 74 -5.64 -9.17 23.05
CA ARG A 74 -5.50 -7.83 22.51
C ARG A 74 -4.04 -7.38 22.53
N ASP A 75 -3.30 -7.68 23.58
CA ASP A 75 -1.91 -7.26 23.74
C ASP A 75 -1.02 -7.98 22.73
N LEU A 76 -1.23 -9.29 22.52
CA LEU A 76 -0.57 -10.06 21.46
C LEU A 76 -0.92 -9.53 20.08
N MET A 77 -2.18 -9.21 19.82
CA MET A 77 -2.62 -8.65 18.55
C MET A 77 -1.93 -7.31 18.25
N MET A 78 -1.83 -6.42 19.25
CA MET A 78 -1.13 -5.14 19.10
C MET A 78 0.36 -5.35 18.85
N HIS A 79 0.99 -6.31 19.51
CA HIS A 79 2.40 -6.65 19.30
C HIS A 79 2.67 -7.06 17.86
N TYR A 80 1.91 -8.02 17.32
CA TYR A 80 2.09 -8.48 15.93
C TYR A 80 1.67 -7.45 14.89
N LEU A 81 0.79 -6.50 15.22
CA LEU A 81 0.38 -5.41 14.33
C LEU A 81 1.45 -4.32 14.22
N THR A 82 2.27 -4.14 15.24
CA THR A 82 3.29 -3.08 15.28
C THR A 82 4.29 -3.18 14.13
N LEU A 83 4.77 -4.38 13.82
CA LEU A 83 5.76 -4.60 12.76
C LEU A 83 5.25 -4.20 11.37
N PRO A 84 4.08 -4.66 10.89
CA PRO A 84 3.50 -4.21 9.63
C PRO A 84 3.34 -2.68 9.54
N VAL A 85 2.88 -2.06 10.62
CA VAL A 85 2.65 -0.61 10.66
C VAL A 85 3.96 0.15 10.55
N ILE A 86 5.00 -0.25 11.28
CA ILE A 86 6.32 0.40 11.20
C ILE A 86 6.90 0.25 9.79
N ILE A 87 6.88 -0.96 9.22
CA ILE A 87 7.45 -1.22 7.88
C ILE A 87 6.73 -0.36 6.84
N THR A 88 5.40 -0.35 6.84
CA THR A 88 4.63 0.40 5.83
C THR A 88 4.73 1.91 6.02
N THR A 89 4.86 2.40 7.25
CA THR A 89 5.09 3.82 7.53
C THR A 89 6.45 4.27 7.00
N VAL A 90 7.51 3.54 7.33
CA VAL A 90 8.87 3.87 6.88
C VAL A 90 8.96 3.77 5.36
N ALA A 91 8.42 2.71 4.77
CA ALA A 91 8.38 2.53 3.31
C ALA A 91 7.57 3.64 2.61
N GLY A 92 6.43 4.05 3.19
CA GLY A 92 5.61 5.15 2.68
C GLY A 92 6.35 6.48 2.68
N ILE A 93 7.04 6.81 3.78
CA ILE A 93 7.85 8.04 3.87
C ILE A 93 8.98 8.02 2.84
N ILE A 94 9.76 6.93 2.77
CA ILE A 94 10.87 6.82 1.82
C ILE A 94 10.36 6.87 0.39
N GLY A 95 9.30 6.11 0.07
CA GLY A 95 8.70 6.11 -1.27
C GLY A 95 8.16 7.47 -1.67
N PHE A 96 7.50 8.18 -0.74
CA PHE A 96 7.04 9.55 -0.98
C PHE A 96 8.20 10.50 -1.26
N LEU A 97 9.26 10.48 -0.45
CA LEU A 97 10.43 11.35 -0.64
C LEU A 97 11.13 11.09 -1.97
N ILE A 98 11.27 9.83 -2.37
CA ILE A 98 11.83 9.47 -3.69
C ILE A 98 10.90 9.94 -4.80
N GLY A 99 9.60 9.73 -4.67
CA GLY A 99 8.60 10.09 -5.69
C GLY A 99 8.53 11.58 -5.98
N VAL A 100 8.67 12.43 -4.95
CA VAL A 100 8.66 13.90 -5.11
C VAL A 100 10.04 14.52 -5.34
N SER A 101 11.07 13.70 -5.39
CA SER A 101 12.45 14.16 -5.59
C SER A 101 12.74 14.57 -7.05
N ASN A 102 13.86 15.26 -7.24
CA ASN A 102 14.41 15.58 -8.56
C ASN A 102 14.75 14.34 -9.42
N ILE A 103 14.70 13.15 -8.86
CA ILE A 103 14.87 11.87 -9.57
C ILE A 103 13.50 11.28 -9.94
N GLY A 104 12.58 11.24 -8.99
CA GLY A 104 11.26 10.63 -9.17
C GLY A 104 10.38 11.39 -10.16
N ILE A 105 10.36 12.73 -10.10
CA ILE A 105 9.53 13.55 -10.98
C ILE A 105 9.91 13.39 -12.46
N PRO A 106 11.18 13.50 -12.88
CA PRO A 106 11.56 13.31 -14.29
C PRO A 106 11.23 11.91 -14.81
N VAL A 107 11.33 10.87 -13.97
CA VAL A 107 10.96 9.49 -14.34
C VAL A 107 9.46 9.39 -14.62
N GLN A 108 8.62 10.00 -13.76
CA GLN A 108 7.17 10.02 -13.95
C GLN A 108 6.73 10.84 -15.16
N MET A 109 7.48 11.87 -15.50
CA MET A 109 7.21 12.80 -16.62
C MET A 109 7.94 12.41 -17.90
N ALA A 110 8.67 11.29 -17.93
CA ALA A 110 9.54 10.92 -19.06
C ALA A 110 8.79 10.86 -20.40
N ASP A 111 7.61 10.25 -20.40
CA ASP A 111 6.77 10.15 -21.61
C ASP A 111 6.28 11.54 -22.05
N ALA A 112 5.84 12.37 -21.11
CA ALA A 112 5.38 13.71 -21.43
C ALA A 112 6.48 14.56 -22.05
N TYR A 113 7.70 14.49 -21.52
CA TYR A 113 8.86 15.20 -22.11
C TYR A 113 9.33 14.61 -23.43
N ALA A 114 9.08 13.33 -23.69
CA ALA A 114 9.45 12.70 -24.97
C ALA A 114 8.53 13.12 -26.13
N TYR A 115 7.25 13.34 -25.85
CA TYR A 115 6.24 13.60 -26.88
C TYR A 115 5.79 15.06 -26.96
N TYR A 116 5.95 15.83 -25.87
CA TYR A 116 5.47 17.22 -25.79
C TYR A 116 6.61 18.17 -25.42
N SER A 117 6.61 19.34 -26.06
CA SER A 117 7.50 20.44 -25.67
C SER A 117 6.91 21.16 -24.45
N ILE A 118 7.16 20.62 -23.26
CA ILE A 118 6.65 21.15 -21.99
C ILE A 118 7.69 22.10 -21.39
N PRO A 119 7.33 23.34 -21.04
CA PRO A 119 8.24 24.26 -20.35
C PRO A 119 8.55 23.72 -18.94
N ALA A 120 9.68 24.16 -18.37
CA ALA A 120 10.02 23.88 -16.98
C ALA A 120 8.89 24.38 -16.06
N MET A 121 8.30 23.44 -15.32
CA MET A 121 7.17 23.72 -14.41
C MET A 121 7.63 23.73 -12.96
N ASP A 122 7.06 24.63 -12.18
CA ASP A 122 7.21 24.59 -10.73
C ASP A 122 6.46 23.38 -10.15
N VAL A 123 7.18 22.55 -9.41
CA VAL A 123 6.61 21.36 -8.78
C VAL A 123 5.76 21.80 -7.59
N LYS A 124 4.45 21.60 -7.69
CA LYS A 124 3.51 21.77 -6.58
C LYS A 124 3.06 20.40 -6.08
N ILE A 125 3.31 20.12 -4.80
CA ILE A 125 2.89 18.86 -4.15
C ILE A 125 1.51 19.08 -3.53
N PRO A 126 0.43 18.56 -4.12
CA PRO A 126 -0.90 18.68 -3.52
C PRO A 126 -0.97 17.86 -2.21
N PRO A 127 -1.67 18.35 -1.18
CA PRO A 127 -1.79 17.66 0.12
C PRO A 127 -2.34 16.23 0.01
N ILE A 128 -3.14 15.96 -1.00
CA ILE A 128 -3.69 14.62 -1.26
C ILE A 128 -2.59 13.58 -1.52
N LEU A 129 -1.47 13.97 -2.16
CA LEU A 129 -0.34 13.07 -2.39
C LEU A 129 0.36 12.68 -1.10
N ILE A 130 0.43 13.58 -0.12
CA ILE A 130 0.99 13.29 1.21
C ILE A 130 0.13 12.25 1.92
N VAL A 131 -1.19 12.44 1.89
CA VAL A 131 -2.13 11.47 2.47
C VAL A 131 -2.02 10.12 1.78
N TYR A 132 -2.00 10.10 0.45
CA TYR A 132 -1.93 8.88 -0.34
C TYR A 132 -0.60 8.14 -0.16
N GLY A 133 0.54 8.85 -0.14
CA GLY A 133 1.86 8.24 -0.05
C GLY A 133 2.27 7.85 1.37
N ILE A 134 1.89 8.62 2.39
CA ILE A 134 2.37 8.42 3.76
C ILE A 134 1.31 7.79 4.68
N VAL A 135 0.04 8.22 4.56
CA VAL A 135 -1.01 7.81 5.51
C VAL A 135 -1.73 6.53 5.05
N MET A 136 -1.99 6.41 3.76
CA MET A 136 -2.74 5.25 3.22
C MET A 136 -2.03 3.90 3.39
N PRO A 137 -0.70 3.76 3.17
CA PRO A 137 -0.02 2.47 3.34
C PRO A 137 -0.13 1.90 4.77
N PRO A 138 0.17 2.64 5.84
CA PRO A 138 -0.02 2.12 7.20
C PRO A 138 -1.48 1.88 7.56
N LEU A 139 -2.43 2.69 7.07
CA LEU A 139 -3.86 2.43 7.27
C LEU A 139 -4.29 1.10 6.62
N ALA A 140 -3.88 0.86 5.38
CA ALA A 140 -4.15 -0.42 4.70
C ALA A 140 -3.53 -1.59 5.47
N ALA A 141 -2.29 -1.45 5.94
CA ALA A 141 -1.62 -2.46 6.75
C ALA A 141 -2.37 -2.72 8.07
N ILE A 142 -2.83 -1.70 8.76
CA ILE A 142 -3.63 -1.84 10.00
C ILE A 142 -4.92 -2.64 9.70
N VAL A 143 -5.68 -2.23 8.70
CA VAL A 143 -6.97 -2.85 8.38
C VAL A 143 -6.79 -4.32 8.01
N VAL A 144 -5.94 -4.61 7.03
CA VAL A 144 -5.75 -5.97 6.53
C VAL A 144 -5.14 -6.88 7.61
N ASN A 145 -4.04 -6.44 8.24
CA ASN A 145 -3.36 -7.26 9.24
C ASN A 145 -4.19 -7.43 10.52
N TYR A 146 -5.01 -6.47 10.90
CA TYR A 146 -5.91 -6.62 12.03
C TYR A 146 -6.83 -7.84 11.86
N PHE A 147 -7.49 -7.98 10.71
CA PHE A 147 -8.37 -9.11 10.43
C PHE A 147 -7.60 -10.43 10.34
N VAL A 148 -6.44 -10.42 9.68
CA VAL A 148 -5.60 -11.61 9.50
C VAL A 148 -5.07 -12.12 10.84
N ILE A 149 -4.47 -11.25 11.65
CA ILE A 149 -3.91 -11.59 12.96
C ILE A 149 -5.02 -12.05 13.92
N ARG A 150 -6.16 -11.32 13.94
CA ARG A 150 -7.31 -11.70 14.77
C ARG A 150 -7.80 -13.11 14.46
N LYS A 151 -7.92 -13.46 13.18
CA LYS A 151 -8.34 -14.79 12.74
C LYS A 151 -7.30 -15.84 13.15
N LYS A 152 -6.01 -15.56 12.92
CA LYS A 152 -4.93 -16.51 13.20
C LYS A 152 -4.76 -16.80 14.68
N LEU A 153 -4.73 -15.77 15.54
CA LEU A 153 -4.65 -15.94 16.99
C LEU A 153 -5.86 -16.71 17.56
N SER A 154 -7.04 -16.58 16.93
CA SER A 154 -8.22 -17.39 17.31
C SER A 154 -8.03 -18.86 17.02
N GLN A 155 -7.46 -19.20 15.88
CA GLN A 155 -7.21 -20.59 15.49
C GLN A 155 -6.14 -21.24 16.37
N THR A 156 -5.08 -20.52 16.70
CA THR A 156 -4.00 -20.99 17.58
C THR A 156 -4.53 -21.31 18.98
N SER A 157 -5.37 -20.46 19.57
CA SER A 157 -5.98 -20.69 20.87
C SER A 157 -6.84 -21.96 20.87
N LEU A 158 -7.65 -22.18 19.83
CA LEU A 158 -8.51 -23.36 19.69
C LEU A 158 -7.71 -24.66 19.50
N SER A 159 -6.61 -24.62 18.75
CA SER A 159 -5.75 -25.79 18.52
C SER A 159 -5.04 -26.23 19.80
N LEU A 160 -4.63 -25.30 20.65
CA LEU A 160 -4.01 -25.58 21.93
C LEU A 160 -5.01 -26.24 22.90
N ILE A 161 -6.23 -25.69 23.01
CA ILE A 161 -7.29 -26.30 23.84
C ILE A 161 -7.63 -27.71 23.35
N LYS A 162 -7.73 -27.92 22.05
CA LYS A 162 -8.03 -29.21 21.45
C LYS A 162 -6.91 -30.24 21.69
N ASN A 163 -5.64 -29.82 21.64
CA ASN A 163 -4.51 -30.70 21.92
C ASN A 163 -4.42 -31.09 23.40
N GLU A 164 -4.74 -30.20 24.33
CA GLU A 164 -4.82 -30.51 25.77
C GLU A 164 -5.95 -31.49 26.06
N VAL A 165 -7.10 -31.35 25.39
CA VAL A 165 -8.24 -32.30 25.56
C VAL A 165 -7.95 -33.68 24.96
N ASN A 166 -7.12 -33.76 23.92
CA ASN A 166 -6.78 -35.02 23.22
C ASN A 166 -5.49 -35.69 23.77
N GLN A 167 -4.78 -35.12 24.74
CA GLN A 167 -3.73 -35.87 25.43
C GLN A 167 -4.38 -36.96 26.29
N PRO A 168 -4.08 -38.26 26.05
CA PRO A 168 -4.62 -39.32 26.88
C PRO A 168 -4.11 -39.09 28.31
N LYS A 169 -5.04 -38.88 29.24
CA LYS A 169 -4.77 -38.94 30.68
C LYS A 169 -4.15 -40.26 31.03
N GLY A 170 -2.86 -40.25 31.33
CA GLY A 170 -2.24 -41.31 32.10
C GLY A 170 -1.63 -42.46 31.30
N SER A 171 -0.37 -42.30 30.92
CA SER A 171 0.55 -43.45 31.10
C SER A 171 0.99 -43.43 32.56
N LYS A 172 0.38 -44.23 33.38
CA LYS A 172 0.95 -44.65 34.67
C LYS A 172 2.23 -45.41 34.31
N VAL A 173 3.36 -44.89 34.73
CA VAL A 173 4.60 -45.63 34.82
C VAL A 173 4.46 -46.51 36.04
N ASP A 174 4.38 -47.83 35.83
CA ASP A 174 4.67 -48.84 36.84
C ASP A 174 6.17 -49.04 36.93
#